data_3b495a5cd1c4bbf88849a33d264e102b
#
_entry.id   3b495a5cd1c4bbf88849a33d264e102b
#
_cell.length_a   1.000
_cell.length_b   1.000
_cell.length_c   1.000
_cell.angle_alpha   90.00
_cell.angle_beta   90.00
_cell.angle_gamma   90.00
#
_symmetry.space_group_name_H-M   'P 1'
#
loop_
_entity.id
_entity.type
_entity.pdbx_description
1 polymer ?
#
loop_
_entity_poly.entity_id
_entity_poly.type
_entity_poly.pdbx_seq_one_letter_code
_entity_poly.pdbx_strand_id
1 'polypeptide(L)'
;MKGLHPNTLTDLEFDHVLDQIVMFGHTEDGKKQISALRPIQGQKNIVTELKTVEEYKASFGSDQGIPAHGYDSLSRIHHHLGIENSLLELSDFKKIRHVCITTQSLVLFFKKYQEFYLELSRVSDQVVYRSEVVQSIDQVIDKYGQVKDQASEQLMVLRKSLLKVKGMINQSFVKALRHYAQLDYLDEIRETVVDNKRVLAIKAMHRKKVKGMVLGHSKTGSIVYIEPQQTIEFAQEFSQLVYLEAEEVKRLLKALTNLLRPYSSSLAAYEGYLTQMDVWHAKARYALTINGIRPIITDHRVLDLKQAYHPLLLASHRVDKKFTHPQDIILDAERRIIVISGPNAGGKSITLKTVGLLQLMIQSGLLIPVDPSSELCIFDRILTDIGDHQSIENHLSTYSYRLK
;
A
#
# COMPACT_ATOMS: atom_id res chain seq x y z
N MET A 1 -11.18 15.04 23.77
CA MET A 1 -10.42 16.23 24.15
C MET A 1 -11.05 17.47 23.49
N LYS A 2 -11.48 18.46 24.24
CA LYS A 2 -12.08 19.68 23.66
C LYS A 2 -10.96 20.66 23.30
N GLY A 3 -10.55 20.67 22.04
CA GLY A 3 -9.62 21.63 21.47
C GLY A 3 -8.15 21.44 21.93
N LEU A 4 -7.36 20.75 21.12
CA LEU A 4 -5.90 20.79 21.24
C LEU A 4 -5.43 22.11 20.62
N HIS A 5 -4.65 22.91 21.37
CA HIS A 5 -4.06 24.11 20.78
C HIS A 5 -3.04 23.70 19.71
N PRO A 6 -3.02 24.29 18.52
CA PRO A 6 -2.10 23.90 17.45
C PRO A 6 -0.63 23.84 17.88
N ASN A 7 -0.20 24.81 18.70
CA ASN A 7 1.17 24.87 19.20
C ASN A 7 1.55 23.69 20.11
N THR A 8 0.57 23.06 20.80
CA THR A 8 0.86 21.95 21.73
C THR A 8 1.51 20.76 21.03
N LEU A 9 1.11 20.44 19.79
CA LEU A 9 1.72 19.35 19.01
C LEU A 9 3.17 19.64 18.70
N THR A 10 3.46 20.86 18.26
CA THR A 10 4.81 21.32 17.92
C THR A 10 5.70 21.47 19.14
N ASP A 11 5.18 22.07 20.23
CA ASP A 11 5.92 22.27 21.48
C ASP A 11 6.35 20.91 22.09
N LEU A 12 5.49 19.89 21.98
CA LEU A 12 5.76 18.53 22.48
C LEU A 12 6.47 17.66 21.46
N GLU A 13 6.75 18.14 20.25
CA GLU A 13 7.40 17.38 19.19
C GLU A 13 6.63 16.09 18.81
N PHE A 14 5.29 16.11 18.92
CA PHE A 14 4.46 14.94 18.63
C PHE A 14 4.53 14.53 17.16
N ASP A 15 4.67 15.48 16.26
CA ASP A 15 4.81 15.22 14.82
C ASP A 15 6.06 14.39 14.53
N HIS A 16 7.18 14.62 15.25
CA HIS A 16 8.39 13.78 15.14
C HIS A 16 8.15 12.32 15.59
N VAL A 17 7.29 12.11 16.59
CA VAL A 17 6.87 10.75 16.98
C VAL A 17 6.07 10.11 15.85
N LEU A 18 5.14 10.85 15.25
CA LEU A 18 4.34 10.36 14.10
C LEU A 18 5.22 10.02 12.91
N ASP A 19 6.22 10.85 12.60
CA ASP A 19 7.18 10.58 11.52
C ASP A 19 7.93 9.25 11.73
N GLN A 20 8.32 8.96 12.97
CA GLN A 20 8.95 7.67 13.31
C GLN A 20 7.98 6.49 13.14
N ILE A 21 6.70 6.67 13.49
CA ILE A 21 5.66 5.63 13.33
C ILE A 21 5.36 5.38 11.85
N VAL A 22 5.29 6.44 11.03
CA VAL A 22 5.05 6.36 9.57
C VAL A 22 6.05 5.43 8.88
N MET A 23 7.29 5.38 9.35
CA MET A 23 8.31 4.49 8.78
C MET A 23 7.97 2.99 8.90
N PHE A 24 7.07 2.62 9.80
CA PHE A 24 6.59 1.25 9.98
C PHE A 24 5.30 0.94 9.22
N GLY A 25 4.65 1.95 8.66
CA GLY A 25 3.46 1.77 7.80
C GLY A 25 3.85 1.19 6.44
N HIS A 26 3.09 0.20 5.97
CA HIS A 26 3.31 -0.45 4.69
C HIS A 26 2.51 0.21 3.56
N THR A 27 1.34 0.76 3.88
CA THR A 27 0.40 1.31 2.91
C THR A 27 0.42 2.84 2.91
N GLU A 28 0.20 3.46 1.76
CA GLU A 28 0.14 4.92 1.67
C GLU A 28 -1.03 5.50 2.48
N ASP A 29 -2.17 4.79 2.53
CA ASP A 29 -3.32 5.24 3.29
C ASP A 29 -3.10 5.06 4.80
N GLY A 30 -2.41 4.00 5.23
CA GLY A 30 -1.95 3.82 6.61
C GLY A 30 -1.00 4.93 7.04
N LYS A 31 0.00 5.27 6.22
CA LYS A 31 0.93 6.39 6.49
C LYS A 31 0.20 7.72 6.65
N LYS A 32 -0.77 8.01 5.77
CA LYS A 32 -1.60 9.22 5.88
C LYS A 32 -2.40 9.24 7.18
N GLN A 33 -3.02 8.12 7.56
CA GLN A 33 -3.77 8.04 8.83
C GLN A 33 -2.85 8.20 10.04
N ILE A 34 -1.64 7.63 10.02
CA ILE A 34 -0.65 7.80 11.09
C ILE A 34 -0.25 9.28 11.23
N SER A 35 0.08 9.96 10.14
CA SER A 35 0.43 11.40 10.17
C SER A 35 -0.73 12.27 10.65
N ALA A 36 -1.95 11.83 10.47
CA ALA A 36 -3.16 12.51 10.91
C ALA A 36 -3.61 12.13 12.33
N LEU A 37 -2.88 11.28 13.06
CA LEU A 37 -3.26 10.86 14.42
C LEU A 37 -3.42 12.06 15.35
N ARG A 38 -4.50 12.05 16.13
CA ARG A 38 -4.84 13.06 17.14
C ARG A 38 -5.44 12.36 18.35
N PRO A 39 -5.52 13.02 19.50
CA PRO A 39 -6.13 12.46 20.69
C PRO A 39 -7.54 11.94 20.46
N ILE A 40 -7.79 10.73 20.92
CA ILE A 40 -9.05 10.02 20.84
C ILE A 40 -10.03 10.61 21.87
N GLN A 41 -11.31 10.68 21.53
CA GLN A 41 -12.33 11.13 22.47
C GLN A 41 -12.90 9.97 23.29
N GLY A 42 -12.99 10.19 24.60
CA GLY A 42 -13.55 9.23 25.56
C GLY A 42 -12.54 8.19 26.04
N GLN A 43 -12.45 8.07 27.35
CA GLN A 43 -11.50 7.16 28.02
C GLN A 43 -11.66 5.70 27.56
N LYS A 44 -12.91 5.23 27.41
CA LYS A 44 -13.19 3.87 26.96
C LYS A 44 -12.55 3.59 25.59
N ASN A 45 -12.66 4.53 24.66
CA ASN A 45 -12.09 4.38 23.32
C ASN A 45 -10.56 4.39 23.37
N ILE A 46 -9.95 5.24 24.20
CA ILE A 46 -8.51 5.27 24.41
C ILE A 46 -8.03 3.92 24.96
N VAL A 47 -8.68 3.39 25.97
CA VAL A 47 -8.30 2.11 26.58
C VAL A 47 -8.46 0.96 25.59
N THR A 48 -9.53 0.95 24.79
CA THR A 48 -9.72 -0.06 23.73
C THR A 48 -8.61 0.01 22.71
N GLU A 49 -8.28 1.22 22.21
CA GLU A 49 -7.21 1.40 21.24
C GLU A 49 -5.84 0.94 21.78
N LEU A 50 -5.51 1.30 23.04
CA LEU A 50 -4.27 0.88 23.68
C LEU A 50 -4.21 -0.66 23.84
N LYS A 51 -5.31 -1.32 24.20
CA LYS A 51 -5.38 -2.78 24.28
C LYS A 51 -5.17 -3.42 22.91
N THR A 52 -5.78 -2.86 21.87
CA THR A 52 -5.63 -3.35 20.50
C THR A 52 -4.18 -3.28 20.03
N VAL A 53 -3.49 -2.14 20.31
CA VAL A 53 -2.07 -1.99 19.98
C VAL A 53 -1.20 -2.94 20.82
N GLU A 54 -1.55 -3.18 22.07
CA GLU A 54 -0.86 -4.13 22.95
C GLU A 54 -1.02 -5.58 22.46
N GLU A 55 -2.22 -6.00 22.05
CA GLU A 55 -2.47 -7.30 21.42
C GLU A 55 -1.65 -7.45 20.13
N TYR A 56 -1.67 -6.41 19.29
CA TYR A 56 -0.87 -6.41 18.06
C TYR A 56 0.64 -6.53 18.35
N LYS A 57 1.13 -5.78 19.33
CA LYS A 57 2.54 -5.84 19.77
C LYS A 57 2.92 -7.25 20.24
N ALA A 58 2.05 -7.92 21.00
CA ALA A 58 2.27 -9.27 21.50
C ALA A 58 2.41 -10.30 20.35
N SER A 59 1.76 -10.07 19.20
CA SER A 59 1.84 -10.95 18.05
C SER A 59 3.25 -11.11 17.47
N PHE A 60 4.13 -10.13 17.65
CA PHE A 60 5.51 -10.20 17.14
C PHE A 60 6.40 -11.19 17.89
N GLY A 61 6.04 -11.55 19.10
CA GLY A 61 6.73 -12.58 19.92
C GLY A 61 6.05 -13.95 19.88
N SER A 62 4.96 -14.10 19.13
CA SER A 62 4.19 -15.33 19.02
C SER A 62 4.61 -16.16 17.81
N ASP A 63 4.60 -17.48 17.93
CA ASP A 63 4.77 -18.42 16.79
C ASP A 63 3.65 -18.25 15.73
N GLN A 64 2.55 -17.60 16.12
CA GLN A 64 1.36 -17.37 15.30
C GLN A 64 1.19 -15.87 15.08
N GLY A 65 2.13 -15.29 14.32
CA GLY A 65 2.07 -13.87 13.95
C GLY A 65 0.88 -13.55 13.05
N ILE A 66 0.40 -12.30 13.15
CA ILE A 66 -0.67 -11.79 12.27
C ILE A 66 -0.19 -11.82 10.82
N PRO A 67 -1.00 -12.36 9.85
CA PRO A 67 -0.63 -12.41 8.45
C PRO A 67 -0.31 -11.03 7.87
N ALA A 68 0.60 -11.02 6.88
CA ALA A 68 0.90 -9.80 6.13
C ALA A 68 -0.36 -9.22 5.46
N HIS A 69 -0.54 -7.90 5.54
CA HIS A 69 -1.76 -7.23 5.11
C HIS A 69 -1.50 -5.92 4.35
N GLY A 70 -0.30 -5.76 3.80
CA GLY A 70 -0.02 -4.66 2.87
C GLY A 70 -0.85 -4.79 1.59
N TYR A 71 -1.30 -3.67 1.04
CA TYR A 71 -2.08 -3.61 -0.19
C TYR A 71 -1.77 -2.33 -0.96
N ASP A 72 -2.11 -2.33 -2.26
CA ASP A 72 -2.09 -1.13 -3.10
C ASP A 72 -3.43 -0.42 -3.04
N SER A 73 -3.44 0.91 -2.90
CA SER A 73 -4.67 1.70 -2.81
C SER A 73 -5.61 1.48 -3.98
N LEU A 74 -6.90 1.34 -3.66
CA LEU A 74 -8.00 1.19 -4.63
C LEU A 74 -8.66 2.52 -5.03
N SER A 75 -8.11 3.68 -4.65
CA SER A 75 -8.73 4.99 -4.87
C SER A 75 -9.14 5.23 -6.32
N ARG A 76 -8.25 4.93 -7.29
CA ARG A 76 -8.55 5.00 -8.72
C ARG A 76 -9.69 4.04 -9.11
N ILE A 77 -9.67 2.84 -8.54
CA ILE A 77 -10.65 1.79 -8.83
C ILE A 77 -12.04 2.20 -8.35
N HIS A 78 -12.15 2.75 -7.13
CA HIS A 78 -13.40 3.28 -6.60
C HIS A 78 -13.98 4.37 -7.50
N HIS A 79 -13.13 5.30 -7.96
CA HIS A 79 -13.56 6.33 -8.91
C HIS A 79 -14.14 5.71 -10.20
N HIS A 80 -13.43 4.75 -10.80
CA HIS A 80 -13.90 4.06 -12.00
C HIS A 80 -15.17 3.24 -11.75
N LEU A 81 -15.28 2.53 -10.62
CA LEU A 81 -16.51 1.80 -10.28
C LEU A 81 -17.72 2.73 -10.09
N GLY A 82 -17.53 3.99 -9.73
CA GLY A 82 -18.59 5.00 -9.64
C GLY A 82 -19.08 5.55 -10.98
N ILE A 83 -18.32 5.37 -12.08
CA ILE A 83 -18.66 5.91 -13.40
C ILE A 83 -19.25 4.80 -14.26
N GLU A 84 -20.49 4.99 -14.74
CA GLU A 84 -21.11 4.06 -15.67
C GLU A 84 -20.26 3.87 -16.93
N ASN A 85 -20.26 2.65 -17.46
CA ASN A 85 -19.49 2.27 -18.65
C ASN A 85 -17.97 2.45 -18.58
N SER A 86 -17.41 2.77 -17.43
CA SER A 86 -15.95 2.72 -17.23
C SER A 86 -15.44 1.28 -17.35
N LEU A 87 -14.18 1.16 -17.66
CA LEU A 87 -13.47 -0.10 -17.81
C LEU A 87 -12.30 -0.15 -16.85
N LEU A 88 -12.21 -1.22 -16.06
CA LEU A 88 -11.05 -1.54 -15.25
C LEU A 88 -10.02 -2.33 -16.07
N GLU A 89 -8.75 -2.09 -15.79
CA GLU A 89 -7.63 -2.81 -16.38
C GLU A 89 -7.34 -4.13 -15.64
N LEU A 90 -6.60 -5.03 -16.27
CA LEU A 90 -6.19 -6.31 -15.65
C LEU A 90 -5.43 -6.11 -14.34
N SER A 91 -4.61 -5.07 -14.25
CA SER A 91 -3.89 -4.68 -13.04
C SER A 91 -4.84 -4.29 -11.89
N ASP A 92 -5.96 -3.66 -12.20
CA ASP A 92 -6.95 -3.24 -11.21
C ASP A 92 -7.66 -4.45 -10.59
N PHE A 93 -8.03 -5.45 -11.39
CA PHE A 93 -8.62 -6.69 -10.89
C PHE A 93 -7.66 -7.48 -10.00
N LYS A 94 -6.35 -7.46 -10.30
CA LYS A 94 -5.33 -8.05 -9.43
C LYS A 94 -5.33 -7.37 -8.06
N LYS A 95 -5.39 -6.05 -8.00
CA LYS A 95 -5.44 -5.28 -6.74
C LYS A 95 -6.71 -5.59 -5.95
N ILE A 96 -7.88 -5.59 -6.59
CA ILE A 96 -9.14 -5.96 -5.95
C ILE A 96 -9.04 -7.37 -5.36
N ARG A 97 -8.59 -8.34 -6.17
CA ARG A 97 -8.41 -9.73 -5.72
C ARG A 97 -7.48 -9.83 -4.53
N HIS A 98 -6.35 -9.12 -4.56
CA HIS A 98 -5.38 -9.10 -3.47
C HIS A 98 -5.99 -8.57 -2.17
N VAL A 99 -6.67 -7.42 -2.22
CA VAL A 99 -7.38 -6.84 -1.07
C VAL A 99 -8.41 -7.82 -0.50
N CYS A 100 -9.22 -8.46 -1.35
CA CYS A 100 -10.21 -9.44 -0.89
C CYS A 100 -9.59 -10.66 -0.22
N ILE A 101 -8.54 -11.25 -0.81
CA ILE A 101 -7.86 -12.43 -0.25
C ILE A 101 -7.16 -12.09 1.06
N THR A 102 -6.49 -10.95 1.13
CA THR A 102 -5.83 -10.47 2.34
C THR A 102 -6.83 -10.25 3.47
N THR A 103 -7.96 -9.60 3.16
CA THR A 103 -9.06 -9.43 4.12
C THR A 103 -9.60 -10.76 4.62
N GLN A 104 -9.85 -11.71 3.71
CA GLN A 104 -10.33 -13.05 4.08
C GLN A 104 -9.34 -13.77 4.99
N SER A 105 -8.05 -13.70 4.65
CA SER A 105 -6.98 -14.33 5.44
C SER A 105 -6.95 -13.81 6.87
N LEU A 106 -7.07 -12.49 7.07
CA LEU A 106 -7.11 -11.87 8.39
C LEU A 106 -8.38 -12.26 9.16
N VAL A 107 -9.55 -12.19 8.52
CA VAL A 107 -10.83 -12.56 9.17
C VAL A 107 -10.79 -14.02 9.65
N LEU A 108 -10.30 -14.93 8.82
CA LEU A 108 -10.15 -16.34 9.19
C LEU A 108 -9.10 -16.54 10.29
N PHE A 109 -8.00 -15.78 10.25
CA PHE A 109 -6.97 -15.82 11.28
C PHE A 109 -7.53 -15.39 12.63
N PHE A 110 -8.17 -14.23 12.72
CA PHE A 110 -8.74 -13.74 13.99
C PHE A 110 -9.90 -14.59 14.50
N LYS A 111 -10.69 -15.16 13.61
CA LYS A 111 -11.73 -16.13 14.01
C LYS A 111 -11.12 -17.38 14.65
N LYS A 112 -9.98 -17.86 14.12
CA LYS A 112 -9.26 -19.02 14.66
C LYS A 112 -8.60 -18.74 16.00
N TYR A 113 -8.10 -17.52 16.20
CA TYR A 113 -7.30 -17.12 17.36
C TYR A 113 -7.99 -16.07 18.23
N GLN A 114 -9.31 -16.06 18.26
CA GLN A 114 -10.11 -15.05 18.98
C GLN A 114 -9.83 -14.97 20.48
N GLU A 115 -9.42 -16.06 21.10
CA GLU A 115 -9.08 -16.11 22.54
C GLU A 115 -7.79 -15.33 22.84
N PHE A 116 -6.88 -15.22 21.89
CA PHE A 116 -5.60 -14.52 22.03
C PHE A 116 -5.68 -13.05 21.61
N TYR A 117 -6.57 -12.71 20.65
CA TYR A 117 -6.70 -11.39 20.03
C TYR A 117 -8.13 -10.86 20.21
N LEU A 118 -8.51 -10.54 21.45
CA LEU A 118 -9.89 -10.17 21.79
C LEU A 118 -10.37 -8.90 21.08
N GLU A 119 -9.59 -7.82 21.14
CA GLU A 119 -9.99 -6.54 20.56
C GLU A 119 -9.85 -6.55 19.02
N LEU A 120 -8.80 -7.15 18.49
CA LEU A 120 -8.60 -7.31 17.04
C LEU A 120 -9.67 -8.22 16.42
N SER A 121 -10.08 -9.28 17.11
CA SER A 121 -11.17 -10.16 16.64
C SER A 121 -12.50 -9.44 16.59
N ARG A 122 -12.83 -8.62 17.58
CA ARG A 122 -14.07 -7.81 17.59
C ARG A 122 -14.18 -6.89 16.38
N VAL A 123 -13.07 -6.32 15.93
CA VAL A 123 -13.04 -5.48 14.72
C VAL A 123 -13.19 -6.35 13.47
N SER A 124 -12.51 -7.49 13.42
CA SER A 124 -12.59 -8.43 12.30
C SER A 124 -13.99 -9.03 12.14
N ASP A 125 -14.72 -9.28 13.21
CA ASP A 125 -16.09 -9.82 13.19
C ASP A 125 -17.10 -8.84 12.55
N GLN A 126 -16.76 -7.56 12.47
CA GLN A 126 -17.61 -6.55 11.80
C GLN A 126 -17.44 -6.58 10.27
N VAL A 127 -16.43 -7.27 9.75
CA VAL A 127 -16.13 -7.34 8.31
C VAL A 127 -17.02 -8.37 7.64
N VAL A 128 -17.96 -7.93 6.83
CA VAL A 128 -18.82 -8.82 6.03
C VAL A 128 -18.08 -9.18 4.76
N TYR A 129 -17.42 -10.33 4.74
CA TYR A 129 -16.68 -10.81 3.57
C TYR A 129 -17.61 -11.35 2.47
N ARG A 130 -17.33 -10.97 1.21
CA ARG A 130 -18.06 -11.36 -0.01
C ARG A 130 -17.16 -12.16 -0.92
N SER A 131 -17.30 -13.49 -0.90
CA SER A 131 -16.50 -14.40 -1.73
C SER A 131 -16.79 -14.28 -3.23
N GLU A 132 -17.97 -13.77 -3.57
CA GLU A 132 -18.44 -13.60 -4.96
C GLU A 132 -17.54 -12.70 -5.78
N VAL A 133 -16.90 -11.70 -5.15
CA VAL A 133 -15.96 -10.79 -5.81
C VAL A 133 -14.76 -11.57 -6.37
N VAL A 134 -14.12 -12.38 -5.51
CA VAL A 134 -12.95 -13.19 -5.91
C VAL A 134 -13.36 -14.26 -6.92
N GLN A 135 -14.49 -14.94 -6.69
CA GLN A 135 -15.01 -15.96 -7.60
C GLN A 135 -15.26 -15.40 -9.01
N SER A 136 -15.88 -14.21 -9.09
CA SER A 136 -16.15 -13.55 -10.39
C SER A 136 -14.85 -13.18 -11.11
N ILE A 137 -13.85 -12.68 -10.39
CA ILE A 137 -12.53 -12.38 -10.97
C ILE A 137 -11.86 -13.68 -11.43
N ASP A 138 -11.86 -14.72 -10.59
CA ASP A 138 -11.20 -15.99 -10.86
C ASP A 138 -11.87 -16.79 -11.98
N GLN A 139 -13.13 -16.51 -12.34
CA GLN A 139 -13.77 -17.08 -13.54
C GLN A 139 -13.17 -16.53 -14.83
N VAL A 140 -12.80 -15.25 -14.86
CA VAL A 140 -12.36 -14.53 -16.06
C VAL A 140 -10.84 -14.44 -16.15
N ILE A 141 -10.17 -14.20 -15.01
CA ILE A 141 -8.74 -13.91 -14.93
C ILE A 141 -8.02 -15.06 -14.23
N ASP A 142 -6.85 -15.42 -14.72
CA ASP A 142 -6.01 -16.47 -14.15
C ASP A 142 -5.10 -15.94 -13.02
N LYS A 143 -4.36 -16.84 -12.39
CA LYS A 143 -3.40 -16.53 -11.33
C LYS A 143 -2.23 -15.63 -11.76
N TYR A 144 -1.95 -15.54 -13.06
CA TYR A 144 -0.92 -14.68 -13.64
C TYR A 144 -1.48 -13.31 -14.02
N GLY A 145 -2.81 -13.14 -13.93
CA GLY A 145 -3.54 -11.92 -14.25
C GLY A 145 -3.76 -11.72 -15.73
N GLN A 146 -3.91 -12.80 -16.49
CA GLN A 146 -4.31 -12.81 -17.89
C GLN A 146 -5.76 -13.30 -17.99
N VAL A 147 -6.47 -12.83 -19.03
CA VAL A 147 -7.81 -13.36 -19.31
C VAL A 147 -7.70 -14.81 -19.76
N LYS A 148 -8.42 -15.70 -19.09
CA LYS A 148 -8.44 -17.13 -19.40
C LYS A 148 -8.99 -17.39 -20.79
N ASP A 149 -8.44 -18.38 -21.49
CA ASP A 149 -8.98 -18.79 -22.79
C ASP A 149 -10.45 -19.22 -22.71
N GLN A 150 -10.82 -19.81 -21.59
CA GLN A 150 -12.17 -20.30 -21.30
C GLN A 150 -13.10 -19.22 -20.71
N ALA A 151 -12.65 -17.96 -20.62
CA ALA A 151 -13.50 -16.87 -20.12
C ALA A 151 -14.73 -16.62 -20.99
N SER A 152 -14.66 -16.93 -22.30
CA SER A 152 -15.80 -17.09 -23.19
C SER A 152 -15.52 -18.09 -24.30
N GLU A 153 -16.58 -18.68 -24.86
CA GLU A 153 -16.47 -19.56 -26.01
C GLU A 153 -15.86 -18.84 -27.22
N GLN A 154 -16.27 -17.58 -27.44
CA GLN A 154 -15.75 -16.75 -28.52
C GLN A 154 -14.25 -16.51 -28.39
N LEU A 155 -13.73 -16.18 -27.20
CA LEU A 155 -12.31 -15.96 -26.97
C LEU A 155 -11.50 -17.24 -27.23
N MET A 156 -12.02 -18.38 -26.80
CA MET A 156 -11.38 -19.68 -27.02
C MET A 156 -11.23 -20.00 -28.51
N VAL A 157 -12.29 -19.74 -29.29
CA VAL A 157 -12.28 -19.95 -30.75
C VAL A 157 -11.29 -18.99 -31.43
N LEU A 158 -11.29 -17.70 -31.05
CA LEU A 158 -10.37 -16.70 -31.58
C LEU A 158 -8.90 -17.07 -31.35
N ARG A 159 -8.54 -17.47 -30.13
CA ARG A 159 -7.16 -17.85 -29.77
C ARG A 159 -6.71 -19.12 -30.48
N LYS A 160 -7.60 -20.11 -30.62
CA LYS A 160 -7.31 -21.29 -31.47
C LYS A 160 -7.06 -20.91 -32.93
N SER A 161 -7.89 -20.00 -33.48
CA SER A 161 -7.73 -19.51 -34.85
C SER A 161 -6.42 -18.74 -35.02
N LEU A 162 -6.05 -17.88 -34.07
CA LEU A 162 -4.77 -17.17 -34.05
C LEU A 162 -3.58 -18.12 -34.11
N LEU A 163 -3.59 -19.18 -33.29
CA LEU A 163 -2.51 -20.18 -33.31
C LEU A 163 -2.43 -20.92 -34.65
N LYS A 164 -3.59 -21.29 -35.23
CA LYS A 164 -3.69 -21.94 -36.55
C LYS A 164 -3.12 -21.04 -37.66
N VAL A 165 -3.62 -19.79 -37.73
CA VAL A 165 -3.20 -18.85 -38.79
C VAL A 165 -1.73 -18.47 -38.64
N LYS A 166 -1.21 -18.32 -37.42
CA LYS A 166 0.22 -18.13 -37.17
C LYS A 166 1.08 -19.28 -37.73
N GLY A 167 0.58 -20.53 -37.61
CA GLY A 167 1.19 -21.70 -38.22
C GLY A 167 1.14 -21.65 -39.77
N MET A 168 0.02 -21.19 -40.33
CA MET A 168 -0.18 -21.05 -41.80
C MET A 168 0.75 -19.98 -42.42
N ILE A 169 0.97 -18.86 -41.71
CA ILE A 169 1.93 -17.82 -42.11
C ILE A 169 3.31 -18.46 -42.29
N ASN A 170 3.78 -19.21 -41.31
CA ASN A 170 5.12 -19.83 -41.37
C ASN A 170 5.20 -20.90 -42.48
N GLN A 171 4.15 -21.74 -42.58
CA GLN A 171 4.11 -22.79 -43.63
C GLN A 171 4.08 -22.22 -45.04
N SER A 172 3.25 -21.16 -45.26
CA SER A 172 3.16 -20.49 -46.57
C SER A 172 4.49 -19.85 -46.98
N PHE A 173 5.18 -19.21 -46.03
CA PHE A 173 6.49 -18.64 -46.26
C PHE A 173 7.54 -19.68 -46.64
N VAL A 174 7.64 -20.78 -45.86
CA VAL A 174 8.55 -21.88 -46.12
C VAL A 174 8.26 -22.55 -47.47
N LYS A 175 6.97 -22.71 -47.82
CA LYS A 175 6.58 -23.24 -49.11
C LYS A 175 7.03 -22.32 -50.26
N ALA A 176 6.83 -21.00 -50.12
CA ALA A 176 7.29 -20.02 -51.10
C ALA A 176 8.84 -19.99 -51.23
N LEU A 177 9.53 -20.06 -50.08
CA LEU A 177 10.99 -20.12 -50.02
C LEU A 177 11.53 -21.34 -50.80
N ARG A 178 10.97 -22.52 -50.55
CA ARG A 178 11.35 -23.75 -51.26
C ARG A 178 11.08 -23.67 -52.78
N HIS A 179 9.89 -23.17 -53.14
CA HIS A 179 9.50 -23.03 -54.56
C HIS A 179 10.45 -22.12 -55.31
N TYR A 180 10.73 -20.90 -54.79
CA TYR A 180 11.62 -19.97 -55.50
C TYR A 180 13.12 -20.36 -55.42
N ALA A 181 13.52 -21.14 -54.41
CA ALA A 181 14.84 -21.74 -54.36
C ALA A 181 15.06 -22.77 -55.50
N GLN A 182 14.07 -23.63 -55.77
CA GLN A 182 14.12 -24.61 -56.86
C GLN A 182 14.21 -23.95 -58.27
N LEU A 183 13.67 -22.70 -58.39
CA LEU A 183 13.71 -21.94 -59.62
C LEU A 183 14.99 -21.07 -59.76
N ASP A 184 15.90 -21.10 -58.80
CA ASP A 184 17.11 -20.27 -58.71
C ASP A 184 16.80 -18.75 -58.72
N TYR A 185 15.65 -18.34 -58.17
CA TYR A 185 15.28 -16.93 -58.11
C TYR A 185 15.80 -16.22 -56.88
N LEU A 186 16.21 -16.97 -55.84
CA LEU A 186 16.72 -16.43 -54.60
C LEU A 186 18.19 -16.02 -54.71
N ASP A 187 18.57 -15.04 -53.93
CA ASP A 187 19.96 -14.69 -53.67
C ASP A 187 20.60 -15.68 -52.68
N GLU A 188 21.91 -15.56 -52.44
CA GLU A 188 22.65 -16.39 -51.46
C GLU A 188 22.04 -16.31 -50.06
N ILE A 189 21.57 -15.15 -49.63
CA ILE A 189 20.96 -14.91 -48.33
C ILE A 189 19.57 -15.55 -48.23
N ARG A 190 18.93 -15.89 -49.33
CA ARG A 190 17.59 -16.51 -49.48
C ARG A 190 16.43 -15.76 -48.80
N GLU A 191 16.53 -15.43 -47.50
CA GLU A 191 15.52 -14.72 -46.71
C GLU A 191 16.15 -13.73 -45.74
N THR A 192 15.40 -12.70 -45.37
CA THR A 192 15.75 -11.73 -44.32
C THR A 192 14.49 -11.18 -43.62
N VAL A 193 14.65 -10.23 -42.72
CA VAL A 193 13.58 -9.52 -42.07
C VAL A 193 13.62 -8.04 -42.44
N VAL A 194 12.53 -7.52 -42.96
CA VAL A 194 12.32 -6.10 -43.27
C VAL A 194 11.05 -5.65 -42.61
N ASP A 195 11.09 -4.55 -41.87
CA ASP A 195 9.93 -4.01 -41.12
C ASP A 195 9.20 -5.08 -40.27
N ASN A 196 9.96 -5.89 -39.56
CA ASN A 196 9.47 -6.97 -38.69
C ASN A 196 8.73 -8.09 -39.45
N LYS A 197 8.87 -8.18 -40.78
CA LYS A 197 8.29 -9.20 -41.64
C LYS A 197 9.38 -10.05 -42.28
N ARG A 198 9.17 -11.38 -42.33
CA ARG A 198 10.05 -12.28 -43.11
C ARG A 198 9.82 -12.06 -44.60
N VAL A 199 10.88 -11.86 -45.34
CA VAL A 199 10.84 -11.60 -46.78
C VAL A 199 11.84 -12.51 -47.54
N LEU A 200 11.48 -12.83 -48.75
CA LEU A 200 12.37 -13.51 -49.67
C LEU A 200 13.35 -12.52 -50.29
N ALA A 201 14.63 -12.85 -50.32
CA ALA A 201 15.66 -12.10 -51.05
C ALA A 201 15.73 -12.61 -52.51
N ILE A 202 15.08 -11.89 -53.39
CA ILE A 202 14.92 -12.26 -54.82
C ILE A 202 15.93 -11.49 -55.65
N LYS A 203 16.65 -12.17 -56.55
CA LYS A 203 17.50 -11.53 -57.61
C LYS A 203 16.65 -10.56 -58.40
N ALA A 204 17.04 -9.30 -58.56
CA ALA A 204 16.21 -8.24 -59.16
C ALA A 204 15.66 -8.59 -60.54
N MET A 205 16.42 -9.35 -61.35
CA MET A 205 15.99 -9.84 -62.68
C MET A 205 14.75 -10.73 -62.63
N HIS A 206 14.46 -11.38 -61.52
CA HIS A 206 13.29 -12.26 -61.35
C HIS A 206 12.12 -11.58 -60.67
N ARG A 207 12.20 -10.27 -60.30
CA ARG A 207 11.16 -9.53 -59.57
C ARG A 207 9.77 -9.73 -60.15
N LYS A 208 9.62 -9.62 -61.47
CA LYS A 208 8.31 -9.74 -62.15
C LYS A 208 7.69 -11.15 -62.12
N LYS A 209 8.51 -12.17 -61.87
CA LYS A 209 8.06 -13.58 -61.80
C LYS A 209 7.62 -14.02 -60.41
N VAL A 210 7.88 -13.23 -59.39
CA VAL A 210 7.52 -13.52 -57.98
C VAL A 210 6.26 -12.74 -57.60
N LYS A 211 5.21 -13.46 -57.20
CA LYS A 211 3.95 -12.87 -56.68
C LYS A 211 4.14 -12.48 -55.25
N GLY A 212 3.97 -11.20 -54.94
CA GLY A 212 4.09 -10.66 -53.60
C GLY A 212 4.34 -9.17 -53.57
N MET A 213 4.42 -8.61 -52.36
CA MET A 213 4.65 -7.20 -52.12
C MET A 213 6.15 -6.93 -51.91
N VAL A 214 6.67 -5.95 -52.62
CA VAL A 214 8.05 -5.46 -52.42
C VAL A 214 8.09 -4.60 -51.18
N LEU A 215 8.93 -4.92 -50.20
CA LEU A 215 9.17 -4.16 -48.98
C LEU A 215 10.48 -3.38 -49.00
N GLY A 216 11.37 -3.68 -49.97
CA GLY A 216 12.64 -2.96 -50.08
C GLY A 216 13.57 -3.56 -51.14
N HIS A 217 14.76 -2.95 -51.22
CA HIS A 217 15.86 -3.35 -52.13
C HIS A 217 17.18 -3.30 -51.38
N SER A 218 18.16 -4.09 -51.87
CA SER A 218 19.54 -3.96 -51.41
C SER A 218 20.13 -2.62 -51.83
N LYS A 219 21.21 -2.19 -51.17
CA LYS A 219 21.90 -0.93 -51.50
C LYS A 219 22.38 -0.84 -52.97
N THR A 220 22.72 -1.98 -53.55
CA THR A 220 23.15 -2.10 -54.95
C THR A 220 21.98 -2.26 -55.93
N GLY A 221 20.75 -2.44 -55.44
CA GLY A 221 19.57 -2.73 -56.24
C GLY A 221 19.54 -4.13 -56.86
N SER A 222 20.54 -4.98 -56.58
CA SER A 222 20.62 -6.35 -57.13
C SER A 222 19.66 -7.34 -56.51
N ILE A 223 19.13 -7.04 -55.31
CA ILE A 223 18.21 -7.87 -54.57
C ILE A 223 16.95 -7.08 -54.27
N VAL A 224 15.79 -7.73 -54.41
CA VAL A 224 14.46 -7.20 -54.05
C VAL A 224 13.89 -8.04 -52.92
N TYR A 225 13.46 -7.40 -51.86
CA TYR A 225 12.85 -8.04 -50.71
C TYR A 225 11.35 -8.15 -50.92
N ILE A 226 10.84 -9.39 -51.01
CA ILE A 226 9.43 -9.65 -51.34
C ILE A 226 8.75 -10.47 -50.25
N GLU A 227 7.66 -9.96 -49.73
CA GLU A 227 6.72 -10.75 -48.92
C GLU A 227 5.80 -11.55 -49.86
N PRO A 228 5.77 -12.90 -49.79
CA PRO A 228 4.96 -13.72 -50.72
C PRO A 228 3.48 -13.44 -50.55
N GLN A 229 2.73 -13.49 -51.67
CA GLN A 229 1.28 -13.17 -51.69
C GLN A 229 0.46 -13.98 -50.72
N GLN A 230 0.66 -15.30 -50.64
CA GLN A 230 -0.09 -16.16 -49.70
C GLN A 230 0.24 -15.84 -48.23
N THR A 231 1.51 -15.44 -47.96
CA THR A 231 1.91 -15.03 -46.61
C THR A 231 1.23 -13.73 -46.20
N ILE A 232 1.07 -12.79 -47.12
CA ILE A 232 0.31 -11.52 -46.89
C ILE A 232 -1.13 -11.78 -46.52
N GLU A 233 -1.81 -12.69 -47.23
CA GLU A 233 -3.21 -13.03 -46.99
C GLU A 233 -3.42 -13.58 -45.58
N PHE A 234 -2.58 -14.54 -45.16
CA PHE A 234 -2.61 -15.06 -43.78
C PHE A 234 -2.19 -14.02 -42.73
N ALA A 235 -1.26 -13.12 -43.05
CA ALA A 235 -0.86 -12.04 -42.15
C ALA A 235 -2.01 -11.03 -41.93
N GLN A 236 -2.78 -10.74 -42.96
CA GLN A 236 -3.99 -9.91 -42.85
C GLN A 236 -5.08 -10.58 -42.00
N GLU A 237 -5.35 -11.88 -42.25
CA GLU A 237 -6.28 -12.67 -41.44
C GLU A 237 -5.81 -12.69 -39.93
N PHE A 238 -4.52 -12.89 -39.68
CA PHE A 238 -3.97 -12.85 -38.32
C PHE A 238 -4.19 -11.50 -37.65
N SER A 239 -3.92 -10.39 -38.36
CA SER A 239 -4.14 -9.04 -37.84
C SER A 239 -5.61 -8.78 -37.49
N GLN A 240 -6.53 -9.26 -38.33
CA GLN A 240 -7.96 -9.15 -38.05
C GLN A 240 -8.38 -9.97 -36.82
N LEU A 241 -7.84 -11.19 -36.66
CA LEU A 241 -8.11 -12.02 -35.48
C LEU A 241 -7.55 -11.40 -34.19
N VAL A 242 -6.38 -10.76 -34.26
CA VAL A 242 -5.79 -10.03 -33.10
C VAL A 242 -6.71 -8.88 -32.68
N TYR A 243 -7.25 -8.14 -33.65
CA TYR A 243 -8.20 -7.07 -33.35
C TYR A 243 -9.48 -7.62 -32.69
N LEU A 244 -10.03 -8.70 -33.22
CA LEU A 244 -11.25 -9.32 -32.68
C LEU A 244 -11.01 -9.91 -31.27
N GLU A 245 -9.85 -10.49 -31.03
CA GLU A 245 -9.46 -10.96 -29.69
C GLU A 245 -9.39 -9.81 -28.69
N ALA A 246 -8.78 -8.69 -29.06
CA ALA A 246 -8.66 -7.52 -28.19
C ALA A 246 -10.05 -6.92 -27.86
N GLU A 247 -10.97 -6.85 -28.84
CA GLU A 247 -12.34 -6.38 -28.59
C GLU A 247 -13.13 -7.35 -27.69
N GLU A 248 -12.95 -8.66 -27.84
CA GLU A 248 -13.60 -9.65 -26.98
C GLU A 248 -13.06 -9.58 -25.55
N VAL A 249 -11.75 -9.45 -25.37
CA VAL A 249 -11.13 -9.23 -24.04
C VAL A 249 -11.70 -7.97 -23.38
N LYS A 250 -11.78 -6.87 -24.13
CA LYS A 250 -12.36 -5.61 -23.64
C LYS A 250 -13.82 -5.78 -23.21
N ARG A 251 -14.61 -6.52 -23.99
CA ARG A 251 -16.00 -6.84 -23.66
C ARG A 251 -16.12 -7.61 -22.36
N LEU A 252 -15.25 -8.62 -22.15
CA LEU A 252 -15.23 -9.44 -20.94
C LEU A 252 -14.82 -8.61 -19.71
N LEU A 253 -13.79 -7.78 -19.82
CA LEU A 253 -13.36 -6.90 -18.73
C LEU A 253 -14.43 -5.86 -18.38
N LYS A 254 -15.16 -5.34 -19.39
CA LYS A 254 -16.27 -4.42 -19.16
C LYS A 254 -17.42 -5.12 -18.42
N ALA A 255 -17.77 -6.34 -18.81
CA ALA A 255 -18.79 -7.14 -18.13
C ALA A 255 -18.39 -7.42 -16.67
N LEU A 256 -17.13 -7.80 -16.42
CA LEU A 256 -16.60 -8.02 -15.08
C LEU A 256 -16.60 -6.73 -14.26
N THR A 257 -16.21 -5.58 -14.84
CA THR A 257 -16.27 -4.28 -14.16
C THR A 257 -17.70 -3.96 -13.69
N ASN A 258 -18.70 -4.16 -14.56
CA ASN A 258 -20.10 -3.93 -14.22
C ASN A 258 -20.59 -4.87 -13.12
N LEU A 259 -20.15 -6.13 -13.14
CA LEU A 259 -20.48 -7.12 -12.10
C LEU A 259 -19.90 -6.72 -10.72
N LEU A 260 -18.75 -6.06 -10.68
CA LEU A 260 -18.11 -5.64 -9.43
C LEU A 260 -18.62 -4.31 -8.87
N ARG A 261 -19.33 -3.48 -9.65
CA ARG A 261 -19.88 -2.18 -9.21
C ARG A 261 -20.70 -2.24 -7.93
N PRO A 262 -21.63 -3.18 -7.75
CA PRO A 262 -22.42 -3.29 -6.51
C PRO A 262 -21.57 -3.54 -5.26
N TYR A 263 -20.35 -4.06 -5.42
CA TYR A 263 -19.44 -4.39 -4.32
C TYR A 263 -18.49 -3.25 -3.95
N SER A 264 -18.61 -2.06 -4.57
CA SER A 264 -17.72 -0.92 -4.31
C SER A 264 -17.67 -0.53 -2.83
N SER A 265 -18.82 -0.53 -2.14
CA SER A 265 -18.89 -0.26 -0.69
C SER A 265 -18.18 -1.34 0.15
N SER A 266 -18.30 -2.60 -0.24
CA SER A 266 -17.61 -3.70 0.43
C SER A 266 -16.09 -3.60 0.24
N LEU A 267 -15.63 -3.26 -0.97
CA LEU A 267 -14.21 -3.03 -1.26
C LEU A 267 -13.65 -1.87 -0.45
N ALA A 268 -14.39 -0.77 -0.30
CA ALA A 268 -14.01 0.36 0.55
C ALA A 268 -13.92 -0.04 2.04
N ALA A 269 -14.83 -0.89 2.51
CA ALA A 269 -14.78 -1.42 3.87
C ALA A 269 -13.55 -2.31 4.10
N TYR A 270 -13.18 -3.16 3.11
CA TYR A 270 -11.97 -3.98 3.18
C TYR A 270 -10.71 -3.13 3.22
N GLU A 271 -10.63 -2.12 2.34
CA GLU A 271 -9.51 -1.18 2.31
C GLU A 271 -9.38 -0.44 3.65
N GLY A 272 -10.49 0.07 4.19
CA GLY A 272 -10.51 0.70 5.51
C GLY A 272 -10.05 -0.23 6.63
N TYR A 273 -10.49 -1.49 6.61
CA TYR A 273 -10.06 -2.52 7.57
C TYR A 273 -8.56 -2.81 7.48
N LEU A 274 -8.03 -3.02 6.27
CA LEU A 274 -6.59 -3.27 6.05
C LEU A 274 -5.74 -2.05 6.42
N THR A 275 -6.23 -0.83 6.12
CA THR A 275 -5.58 0.42 6.54
C THR A 275 -5.47 0.51 8.06
N GLN A 276 -6.57 0.18 8.77
CA GLN A 276 -6.57 0.20 10.23
C GLN A 276 -5.62 -0.85 10.82
N MET A 277 -5.55 -2.03 10.21
CA MET A 277 -4.57 -3.06 10.58
C MET A 277 -3.13 -2.58 10.40
N ASP A 278 -2.83 -1.85 9.33
CA ASP A 278 -1.51 -1.27 9.07
C ASP A 278 -1.15 -0.17 10.08
N VAL A 279 -2.12 0.66 10.47
CA VAL A 279 -1.94 1.66 11.54
C VAL A 279 -1.59 0.99 12.87
N TRP A 280 -2.30 -0.08 13.27
CA TRP A 280 -1.98 -0.82 14.49
C TRP A 280 -0.64 -1.53 14.41
N HIS A 281 -0.30 -2.10 13.25
CA HIS A 281 1.02 -2.66 12.98
C HIS A 281 2.11 -1.62 13.24
N ALA A 282 1.99 -0.44 12.64
CA ALA A 282 2.98 0.62 12.76
C ALA A 282 3.13 1.13 14.21
N LYS A 283 2.00 1.35 14.92
CA LYS A 283 1.99 1.71 16.34
C LYS A 283 2.67 0.65 17.21
N ALA A 284 2.37 -0.62 16.97
CA ALA A 284 2.93 -1.74 17.70
C ALA A 284 4.43 -1.92 17.43
N ARG A 285 4.87 -1.76 16.17
CA ARG A 285 6.30 -1.78 15.80
C ARG A 285 7.07 -0.64 16.47
N TYR A 286 6.51 0.57 16.45
CA TYR A 286 7.11 1.70 17.15
C TYR A 286 7.22 1.44 18.67
N ALA A 287 6.15 0.90 19.27
CA ALA A 287 6.16 0.53 20.70
C ALA A 287 7.28 -0.46 21.06
N LEU A 288 7.65 -1.39 20.16
CA LEU A 288 8.80 -2.26 20.35
C LEU A 288 10.13 -1.48 20.37
N THR A 289 10.26 -0.47 19.54
CA THR A 289 11.52 0.32 19.46
C THR A 289 11.78 1.13 20.72
N ILE A 290 10.72 1.59 21.38
CA ILE A 290 10.83 2.41 22.61
C ILE A 290 10.56 1.61 23.91
N ASN A 291 10.37 0.30 23.84
CA ASN A 291 9.88 -0.55 24.94
C ASN A 291 8.56 -0.04 25.54
N GLY A 292 7.69 0.53 24.67
CA GLY A 292 6.41 1.10 25.09
C GLY A 292 5.45 0.04 25.63
N ILE A 293 4.78 0.38 26.70
CA ILE A 293 3.75 -0.45 27.36
C ILE A 293 2.48 0.37 27.58
N ARG A 294 1.41 -0.29 27.92
CA ARG A 294 0.17 0.34 28.38
C ARG A 294 0.21 0.51 29.91
N PRO A 295 0.25 1.76 30.42
CA PRO A 295 0.15 2.00 31.86
C PRO A 295 -1.27 1.74 32.37
N ILE A 296 -1.47 1.80 33.66
CA ILE A 296 -2.78 1.70 34.30
C ILE A 296 -3.53 3.02 34.04
N ILE A 297 -4.68 2.92 33.36
CA ILE A 297 -5.56 4.08 33.14
C ILE A 297 -6.66 4.08 34.20
N THR A 298 -6.74 5.17 34.96
CA THR A 298 -7.64 5.30 36.10
C THR A 298 -8.58 6.49 35.95
N ASP A 299 -9.72 6.43 36.64
CA ASP A 299 -10.70 7.55 36.74
C ASP A 299 -10.30 8.59 37.83
N HIS A 300 -9.35 8.25 38.67
CA HIS A 300 -8.84 9.17 39.69
C HIS A 300 -7.87 10.17 39.07
N ARG A 301 -7.86 11.40 39.59
CA ARG A 301 -6.93 12.44 39.15
C ARG A 301 -5.53 12.12 39.65
N VAL A 302 -4.80 11.34 38.87
CA VAL A 302 -3.42 10.94 39.11
C VAL A 302 -2.61 10.98 37.82
N LEU A 303 -1.36 11.34 37.95
CA LEU A 303 -0.32 11.17 36.95
C LEU A 303 0.91 10.70 37.73
N ASP A 304 1.08 9.38 37.81
CA ASP A 304 2.22 8.72 38.46
C ASP A 304 3.03 8.00 37.36
N LEU A 305 4.03 8.69 36.86
CA LEU A 305 4.97 8.19 35.87
C LEU A 305 6.21 7.67 36.57
N LYS A 306 6.47 6.37 36.48
CA LYS A 306 7.66 5.72 37.00
C LYS A 306 8.55 5.30 35.85
N GLN A 307 9.86 5.52 35.98
CA GLN A 307 10.86 5.20 34.97
C GLN A 307 10.45 5.70 33.57
N ALA A 308 9.93 6.91 33.48
CA ALA A 308 9.47 7.51 32.23
C ALA A 308 10.64 7.99 31.37
N TYR A 309 10.71 7.51 30.15
CA TYR A 309 11.71 7.92 29.18
C TYR A 309 11.10 8.85 28.13
N HIS A 310 11.88 9.84 27.71
CA HIS A 310 11.49 10.65 26.54
C HIS A 310 11.65 9.81 25.26
N PRO A 311 10.57 9.51 24.50
CA PRO A 311 10.61 8.54 23.42
C PRO A 311 11.59 8.89 22.30
N LEU A 312 11.67 10.18 21.92
CA LEU A 312 12.58 10.63 20.86
C LEU A 312 14.06 10.57 21.31
N LEU A 313 14.34 10.90 22.59
CA LEU A 313 15.69 10.77 23.12
C LEU A 313 16.07 9.30 23.25
N LEU A 314 15.16 8.44 23.68
CA LEU A 314 15.40 7.01 23.77
C LEU A 314 15.77 6.42 22.40
N ALA A 315 15.07 6.82 21.35
CA ALA A 315 15.36 6.40 19.98
C ALA A 315 16.74 6.91 19.50
N SER A 316 17.04 8.20 19.70
CA SER A 316 18.32 8.82 19.32
C SER A 316 19.50 8.22 20.08
N HIS A 317 19.40 8.13 21.42
CA HIS A 317 20.46 7.60 22.27
C HIS A 317 20.76 6.12 22.00
N ARG A 318 19.74 5.36 21.57
CA ARG A 318 19.94 3.95 21.16
C ARG A 318 20.86 3.83 19.95
N VAL A 319 20.74 4.73 18.98
CA VAL A 319 21.64 4.81 17.81
C VAL A 319 23.05 5.20 18.26
N ASP A 320 23.16 6.21 19.13
CA ASP A 320 24.42 6.74 19.63
C ASP A 320 25.07 5.87 20.75
N LYS A 321 24.40 4.79 21.19
CA LYS A 321 24.79 3.97 22.34
C LYS A 321 25.00 4.78 23.64
N LYS A 322 24.20 5.84 23.82
CA LYS A 322 24.17 6.67 25.01
C LYS A 322 23.12 6.19 26.00
N PHE A 323 23.33 6.46 27.28
CA PHE A 323 22.33 6.16 28.32
C PHE A 323 21.25 7.26 28.34
N THR A 324 19.99 6.88 28.42
CA THR A 324 18.86 7.80 28.63
C THR A 324 18.41 7.68 30.08
N HIS A 325 18.40 8.78 30.81
CA HIS A 325 17.95 8.81 32.19
C HIS A 325 16.41 8.81 32.24
N PRO A 326 15.81 7.86 32.95
CA PRO A 326 14.37 7.87 33.23
C PRO A 326 14.01 8.93 34.26
N GLN A 327 12.73 9.24 34.36
CA GLN A 327 12.20 10.24 35.28
C GLN A 327 10.99 9.66 36.03
N ASP A 328 10.89 9.99 37.32
CA ASP A 328 9.74 9.68 38.15
C ASP A 328 8.99 10.97 38.47
N ILE A 329 7.70 11.02 38.17
CA ILE A 329 6.88 12.23 38.29
C ILE A 329 5.51 11.84 38.84
N ILE A 330 5.16 12.45 39.98
CA ILE A 330 3.88 12.20 40.67
C ILE A 330 3.10 13.50 40.82
N LEU A 331 1.88 13.49 40.29
CA LEU A 331 0.83 14.48 40.53
C LEU A 331 -0.44 13.76 40.92
N ASP A 332 -1.13 14.25 41.96
CA ASP A 332 -2.36 13.66 42.48
C ASP A 332 -3.36 14.75 42.90
N ALA A 333 -4.41 14.35 43.62
CA ALA A 333 -5.44 15.28 44.09
C ALA A 333 -4.92 16.32 45.06
N GLU A 334 -3.87 16.00 45.83
CA GLU A 334 -3.25 16.86 46.84
C GLU A 334 -2.06 17.65 46.23
N ARG A 335 -1.20 16.97 45.45
CA ARG A 335 -0.01 17.54 44.81
C ARG A 335 -0.31 17.84 43.34
N ARG A 336 -0.81 19.05 43.08
CA ARG A 336 -1.28 19.46 41.73
C ARG A 336 -0.25 20.26 40.95
N ILE A 337 0.82 20.69 41.59
CA ILE A 337 1.84 21.57 41.01
C ILE A 337 3.22 20.98 41.30
N ILE A 338 4.02 20.88 40.25
CA ILE A 338 5.45 20.54 40.35
C ILE A 338 6.23 21.77 39.90
N VAL A 339 7.19 22.18 40.72
CA VAL A 339 8.17 23.21 40.40
C VAL A 339 9.51 22.54 40.11
N ILE A 340 10.01 22.69 38.87
CA ILE A 340 11.30 22.16 38.46
C ILE A 340 12.32 23.28 38.42
N SER A 341 13.34 23.22 39.29
CA SER A 341 14.43 24.18 39.36
C SER A 341 15.77 23.51 39.02
N GLY A 342 16.74 24.29 38.58
CA GLY A 342 18.07 23.82 38.26
C GLY A 342 18.72 24.59 37.10
N PRO A 343 19.98 24.29 36.73
CA PRO A 343 20.67 24.94 35.61
C PRO A 343 19.99 24.67 34.29
N ASN A 344 20.19 25.54 33.29
CA ASN A 344 19.54 25.41 31.98
C ASN A 344 19.91 24.10 31.25
N ALA A 345 21.12 23.63 31.41
CA ALA A 345 21.59 22.34 30.89
C ALA A 345 21.10 21.12 31.69
N GLY A 346 20.31 21.31 32.77
CA GLY A 346 19.89 20.23 33.70
C GLY A 346 18.64 19.43 33.26
N GLY A 347 18.18 19.59 32.03
CA GLY A 347 17.07 18.78 31.50
C GLY A 347 15.64 19.23 31.86
N LYS A 348 15.45 20.43 32.46
CA LYS A 348 14.12 20.97 32.87
C LYS A 348 13.07 20.92 31.74
N SER A 349 13.41 21.47 30.59
CA SER A 349 12.52 21.52 29.42
C SER A 349 12.20 20.13 28.88
N ILE A 350 13.18 19.22 28.95
CA ILE A 350 13.01 17.80 28.57
C ILE A 350 12.02 17.12 29.48
N THR A 351 12.08 17.36 30.80
CA THR A 351 11.13 16.78 31.76
C THR A 351 9.70 17.24 31.45
N LEU A 352 9.48 18.55 31.24
CA LEU A 352 8.17 19.08 30.85
C LEU A 352 7.65 18.48 29.54
N LYS A 353 8.52 18.42 28.51
CA LYS A 353 8.18 17.78 27.24
C LYS A 353 7.87 16.30 27.41
N THR A 354 8.63 15.57 28.23
CA THR A 354 8.37 14.14 28.48
C THR A 354 6.97 13.90 29.01
N VAL A 355 6.58 14.62 30.08
CA VAL A 355 5.24 14.47 30.67
C VAL A 355 4.14 14.76 29.66
N GLY A 356 4.22 15.92 29.00
CA GLY A 356 3.21 16.33 28.01
C GLY A 356 3.14 15.37 26.82
N LEU A 357 4.29 14.94 26.29
CA LEU A 357 4.37 14.05 25.14
C LEU A 357 3.82 12.65 25.47
N LEU A 358 4.22 12.06 26.61
CA LEU A 358 3.72 10.73 27.03
C LEU A 358 2.20 10.76 27.24
N GLN A 359 1.66 11.83 27.87
CA GLN A 359 0.24 11.99 28.03
C GLN A 359 -0.51 12.12 26.68
N LEU A 360 0.08 12.88 25.75
CA LEU A 360 -0.48 13.06 24.41
C LEU A 360 -0.43 11.74 23.61
N MET A 361 0.65 10.98 23.73
CA MET A 361 0.79 9.65 23.12
C MET A 361 -0.29 8.69 23.61
N ILE A 362 -0.48 8.55 24.94
CA ILE A 362 -1.51 7.69 25.52
C ILE A 362 -2.90 8.08 25.02
N GLN A 363 -3.21 9.36 25.01
CA GLN A 363 -4.52 9.85 24.56
C GLN A 363 -4.71 9.72 23.04
N SER A 364 -3.62 9.50 22.30
CA SER A 364 -3.65 9.18 20.87
C SER A 364 -3.60 7.66 20.57
N GLY A 365 -3.69 6.82 21.62
CA GLY A 365 -3.67 5.35 21.48
C GLY A 365 -2.28 4.80 21.14
N LEU A 366 -1.21 5.42 21.68
CA LEU A 366 0.17 4.96 21.56
C LEU A 366 0.67 4.45 22.90
N LEU A 367 1.38 3.33 22.90
CA LEU A 367 2.07 2.79 24.08
C LEU A 367 3.29 3.65 24.41
N ILE A 368 3.63 3.77 25.70
CA ILE A 368 4.66 4.67 26.17
C ILE A 368 5.78 3.95 26.96
N PRO A 369 7.02 4.48 26.95
CA PRO A 369 8.15 3.88 27.65
C PRO A 369 8.18 4.26 29.14
N VAL A 370 7.44 3.53 29.94
CA VAL A 370 7.33 3.71 31.40
C VAL A 370 7.34 2.36 32.12
N ASP A 371 7.46 2.37 33.44
CA ASP A 371 7.27 1.18 34.27
C ASP A 371 5.79 0.72 34.25
N PRO A 372 5.50 -0.59 34.24
CA PRO A 372 4.13 -1.12 34.23
C PRO A 372 3.25 -0.68 35.39
N SER A 373 3.84 -0.28 36.52
CA SER A 373 3.10 0.24 37.69
C SER A 373 2.78 1.74 37.59
N SER A 374 3.06 2.38 36.46
CA SER A 374 2.66 3.78 36.23
C SER A 374 1.15 3.92 36.09
N GLU A 375 0.59 4.99 36.68
CA GLU A 375 -0.84 5.27 36.67
C GLU A 375 -1.13 6.65 36.08
N LEU A 376 -2.12 6.73 35.19
CA LEU A 376 -2.47 7.96 34.49
C LEU A 376 -3.98 8.13 34.40
N CYS A 377 -4.49 9.35 34.60
CA CYS A 377 -5.84 9.71 34.21
C CYS A 377 -5.85 10.34 32.81
N ILE A 378 -7.03 10.44 32.21
CA ILE A 378 -7.26 11.11 30.93
C ILE A 378 -7.59 12.58 31.20
N PHE A 379 -6.85 13.48 30.56
CA PHE A 379 -7.04 14.92 30.68
C PHE A 379 -7.95 15.46 29.56
N ASP A 380 -8.81 16.40 29.90
CA ASP A 380 -9.67 17.09 28.91
C ASP A 380 -8.87 18.04 28.02
N ARG A 381 -7.78 18.61 28.54
CA ARG A 381 -6.92 19.56 27.85
C ARG A 381 -5.45 19.35 28.21
N ILE A 382 -4.60 19.49 27.23
CA ILE A 382 -3.16 19.61 27.40
C ILE A 382 -2.78 20.97 26.81
N LEU A 383 -2.20 21.82 27.65
CA LEU A 383 -1.75 23.15 27.26
C LEU A 383 -0.24 23.25 27.53
N THR A 384 0.48 23.74 26.58
CA THR A 384 1.93 23.89 26.65
C THR A 384 2.30 25.35 26.50
N ASP A 385 3.35 25.70 27.22
CA ASP A 385 4.04 26.97 27.12
C ASP A 385 5.55 26.68 27.23
N ILE A 386 6.10 26.10 26.16
CA ILE A 386 7.49 25.68 26.08
C ILE A 386 8.10 26.43 24.89
N GLY A 387 8.89 27.46 25.16
CA GLY A 387 9.57 28.18 24.08
C GLY A 387 10.72 29.03 24.65
N ASP A 388 11.92 28.84 24.16
CA ASP A 388 13.00 29.80 24.22
C ASP A 388 12.80 30.83 23.10
N HIS A 389 11.81 31.74 23.26
CA HIS A 389 11.79 32.97 22.47
C HIS A 389 12.88 33.90 23.01
N GLN A 390 14.13 33.50 22.86
CA GLN A 390 15.26 34.40 22.87
C GLN A 390 15.28 35.16 21.53
N SER A 391 14.31 36.04 21.33
CA SER A 391 14.53 37.14 20.39
C SER A 391 15.58 38.03 21.02
N ILE A 392 16.74 38.12 20.38
CA ILE A 392 17.89 38.98 20.77
C ILE A 392 17.46 40.44 20.89
N GLU A 393 16.32 40.86 20.35
CA GLU A 393 15.79 42.20 20.33
C GLU A 393 15.01 42.65 21.58
N ASN A 394 14.55 41.73 22.42
CA ASN A 394 13.81 42.08 23.64
C ASN A 394 14.29 41.21 24.81
N HIS A 395 15.12 41.76 25.68
CA HIS A 395 15.61 41.17 26.93
C HIS A 395 14.50 40.85 27.97
N LEU A 396 13.29 40.52 27.53
CA LEU A 396 12.18 40.16 28.39
C LEU A 396 12.17 38.63 28.58
N SER A 397 12.03 38.17 29.83
CA SER A 397 11.83 36.78 30.12
C SER A 397 10.55 36.29 29.43
N THR A 398 10.45 35.00 29.10
CA THR A 398 9.29 34.35 28.49
C THR A 398 7.96 34.70 29.20
N TYR A 399 8.02 34.88 30.55
CA TYR A 399 6.90 35.31 31.37
C TYR A 399 6.45 36.73 31.08
N SER A 400 7.38 37.68 30.93
CA SER A 400 7.09 39.10 30.70
C SER A 400 6.57 39.40 29.29
N TYR A 401 6.91 38.60 28.29
CA TYR A 401 6.43 38.75 26.90
C TYR A 401 4.95 38.38 26.78
N ARG A 402 4.42 37.49 27.61
CA ARG A 402 3.04 37.00 27.55
C ARG A 402 2.04 37.72 28.44
N LEU A 403 2.48 38.60 29.30
CA LEU A 403 1.63 39.51 30.07
C LEU A 403 1.27 40.79 29.29
N LYS A 404 1.76 40.95 28.08
CA LYS A 404 1.35 41.99 27.11
C LYS A 404 0.33 41.41 26.13
#